data_2a4c8a0426b471edd374dbbe538ae686
#
_entry.id   2a4c8a0426b471edd374dbbe538ae686
#
_cell.length_a   1.000
_cell.length_b   1.000
_cell.length_c   1.000
_cell.angle_alpha   90.00
_cell.angle_beta   90.00
_cell.angle_gamma   90.00
#
_symmetry.space_group_name_H-M   'P 1'
#
loop_
_entity.id
_entity.type
_entity.pdbx_description
1 polymer ?
#
loop_
_entity_poly.entity_id
_entity_poly.type
_entity_poly.pdbx_seq_one_letter_code
_entity_poly.pdbx_strand_id
1 'polypeptide(L)'
;MSTDMQLDFIVPEATFGERLDVVVAQLCPQFSRSQLQKWIKSGDILVNNKPAKTRDKLNGGEAIIVKPVLMEKTHDLPEAIDLNIVFEDDHMMVINKPAGLVVHPGAGNLTGTLVNGLLAHNEQQKNLPRAGIVHRLDKDTTGLMMVAKTLESHTALVNLLQARDVSREYLALVSTDVIAGATIEANIGRHTRDRKRMAVKEMGGGKTAITHYRIEQRLYHHTLLRVNLETGRTHQIRVHLSWKHMPIVGDRVYGGRPRVPANMDVALRERLQKMTRQALHATKLSLVHPITGKDVSWEAPMPKRMQSVVDALAKEMEKER
;
A
#
# COMPACT_ATOMS: atom_id res chain seq x y z
N MET A 1 19.87 22.86 16.93
CA MET A 1 21.21 22.30 17.23
C MET A 1 21.35 21.05 16.38
N SER A 2 22.13 21.09 15.30
CA SER A 2 22.43 19.89 14.50
C SER A 2 23.36 19.02 15.32
N THR A 3 22.87 17.90 15.81
CA THR A 3 23.73 16.85 16.34
C THR A 3 24.46 16.27 15.14
N ASP A 4 25.77 16.55 15.03
CA ASP A 4 26.68 15.92 14.07
C ASP A 4 26.82 14.42 14.45
N MET A 5 25.83 13.65 14.07
CA MET A 5 25.83 12.19 14.26
C MET A 5 26.68 11.59 13.15
N GLN A 6 27.82 11.03 13.50
CA GLN A 6 28.65 10.25 12.60
C GLN A 6 28.59 8.79 13.02
N LEU A 7 28.47 7.87 12.07
CA LEU A 7 28.54 6.44 12.30
C LEU A 7 29.70 5.89 11.49
N ASP A 8 30.58 5.13 12.15
CA ASP A 8 31.77 4.54 11.58
C ASP A 8 31.66 3.03 11.58
N PHE A 9 31.95 2.40 10.44
CA PHE A 9 31.88 0.96 10.26
C PHE A 9 33.12 0.45 9.53
N ILE A 10 33.47 -0.81 9.78
CA ILE A 10 34.41 -1.57 8.96
C ILE A 10 33.60 -2.58 8.16
N VAL A 11 33.82 -2.63 6.86
CA VAL A 11 33.16 -3.57 5.94
C VAL A 11 33.53 -5.00 6.31
N PRO A 12 32.56 -5.88 6.61
CA PRO A 12 32.86 -7.29 6.89
C PRO A 12 33.47 -7.98 5.67
N GLU A 13 34.52 -8.81 5.88
CA GLU A 13 35.15 -9.56 4.78
C GLU A 13 34.17 -10.48 4.03
N ALA A 14 33.16 -11.00 4.74
CA ALA A 14 32.09 -11.82 4.16
C ALA A 14 31.26 -11.10 3.07
N THR A 15 31.37 -9.77 2.95
CA THR A 15 30.66 -8.97 1.93
C THR A 15 31.53 -8.67 0.69
N PHE A 16 32.62 -9.39 0.51
CA PHE A 16 33.49 -9.26 -0.66
C PHE A 16 32.70 -9.31 -1.98
N GLY A 17 32.90 -8.32 -2.82
CA GLY A 17 32.24 -8.21 -4.13
C GLY A 17 30.79 -7.71 -4.10
N GLU A 18 30.21 -7.46 -2.92
CA GLU A 18 28.90 -6.84 -2.78
C GLU A 18 28.96 -5.35 -3.09
N ARG A 19 27.80 -4.81 -3.46
CA ARG A 19 27.69 -3.39 -3.79
C ARG A 19 27.60 -2.54 -2.53
N LEU A 20 28.21 -1.35 -2.57
CA LEU A 20 28.21 -0.40 -1.46
C LEU A 20 26.79 -0.11 -0.91
N ASP A 21 25.82 0.10 -1.81
CA ASP A 21 24.42 0.42 -1.37
C ASP A 21 23.71 -0.76 -0.70
N VAL A 22 24.18 -1.98 -0.89
CA VAL A 22 23.67 -3.17 -0.21
C VAL A 22 24.30 -3.30 1.16
N VAL A 23 25.63 -3.25 1.22
CA VAL A 23 26.39 -3.40 2.46
C VAL A 23 26.04 -2.30 3.48
N VAL A 24 25.97 -1.04 3.03
CA VAL A 24 25.58 0.07 3.91
C VAL A 24 24.13 -0.11 4.43
N ALA A 25 23.22 -0.68 3.64
CA ALA A 25 21.85 -0.95 4.11
C ALA A 25 21.80 -2.08 5.17
N GLN A 26 22.73 -3.01 5.14
CA GLN A 26 22.88 -4.04 6.18
C GLN A 26 23.48 -3.45 7.45
N LEU A 27 24.49 -2.58 7.32
CA LEU A 27 25.18 -1.93 8.45
C LEU A 27 24.31 -0.86 9.14
N CYS A 28 23.39 -0.23 8.39
CA CYS A 28 22.54 0.85 8.86
C CYS A 28 21.06 0.53 8.68
N PRO A 29 20.50 -0.52 9.33
CA PRO A 29 19.13 -0.97 9.13
C PRO A 29 18.07 0.07 9.54
N GLN A 30 18.44 1.07 10.35
CA GLN A 30 17.58 2.18 10.77
C GLN A 30 17.25 3.16 9.61
N PHE A 31 18.03 3.13 8.51
CA PHE A 31 17.81 4.02 7.36
C PHE A 31 17.34 3.25 6.13
N SER A 32 16.44 3.85 5.33
CA SER A 32 16.00 3.22 4.09
C SER A 32 17.13 3.19 3.05
N ARG A 33 17.21 2.10 2.27
CA ARG A 33 18.21 1.98 1.19
C ARG A 33 18.20 3.16 0.22
N SER A 34 17.03 3.73 -0.08
CA SER A 34 16.91 4.91 -0.94
C SER A 34 17.52 6.17 -0.31
N GLN A 35 17.45 6.32 1.00
CA GLN A 35 18.08 7.40 1.73
C GLN A 35 19.60 7.24 1.75
N LEU A 36 20.09 6.05 2.05
CA LEU A 36 21.51 5.72 1.99
C LEU A 36 22.10 5.95 0.58
N GLN A 37 21.38 5.58 -0.48
CA GLN A 37 21.78 5.86 -1.85
C GLN A 37 21.86 7.37 -2.16
N LYS A 38 21.01 8.20 -1.56
CA LYS A 38 21.13 9.68 -1.68
C LYS A 38 22.38 10.15 -0.98
N TRP A 39 22.64 9.71 0.24
CA TRP A 39 23.83 10.11 1.01
C TRP A 39 25.14 9.65 0.36
N ILE A 40 25.18 8.48 -0.28
CA ILE A 40 26.32 8.06 -1.10
C ILE A 40 26.56 9.07 -2.25
N LYS A 41 25.49 9.49 -2.94
CA LYS A 41 25.57 10.40 -4.08
C LYS A 41 25.93 11.84 -3.67
N SER A 42 25.48 12.29 -2.50
CA SER A 42 25.80 13.64 -1.96
C SER A 42 27.18 13.69 -1.28
N GLY A 43 27.84 12.54 -1.05
CA GLY A 43 29.12 12.49 -0.37
C GLY A 43 29.04 12.47 1.17
N ASP A 44 27.84 12.27 1.71
CA ASP A 44 27.62 12.10 3.16
C ASP A 44 27.97 10.70 3.64
N ILE A 45 28.21 9.76 2.70
CA ILE A 45 28.79 8.42 2.96
C ILE A 45 30.10 8.32 2.22
N LEU A 46 31.17 8.06 2.97
CA LEU A 46 32.54 7.95 2.46
C LEU A 46 33.03 6.51 2.65
N VAL A 47 33.84 6.03 1.71
CA VAL A 47 34.58 4.76 1.78
C VAL A 47 36.08 5.12 1.80
N ASN A 48 36.81 4.71 2.86
CA ASN A 48 38.20 5.09 3.09
C ASN A 48 38.43 6.60 2.94
N ASN A 49 37.54 7.42 3.54
CA ASN A 49 37.53 8.88 3.49
C ASN A 49 37.34 9.49 2.07
N LYS A 50 36.88 8.72 1.08
CA LYS A 50 36.64 9.19 -0.29
C LYS A 50 35.18 8.99 -0.72
N PRO A 51 34.62 9.91 -1.53
CA PRO A 51 33.33 9.69 -2.15
C PRO A 51 33.33 8.44 -3.03
N ALA A 52 32.22 7.70 -2.99
CA ALA A 52 32.04 6.44 -3.74
C ALA A 52 30.69 6.45 -4.50
N LYS A 53 30.51 5.51 -5.40
CA LYS A 53 29.26 5.34 -6.15
C LYS A 53 28.44 4.21 -5.54
N THR A 54 27.12 4.30 -5.62
CA THR A 54 26.20 3.29 -5.08
C THR A 54 26.45 1.86 -5.59
N ARG A 55 27.06 1.73 -6.77
CA ARG A 55 27.33 0.45 -7.43
C ARG A 55 28.77 -0.05 -7.23
N ASP A 56 29.62 0.71 -6.55
CA ASP A 56 30.99 0.29 -6.30
C ASP A 56 30.98 -1.00 -5.47
N LYS A 57 31.86 -1.91 -5.83
CA LYS A 57 32.03 -3.19 -5.14
C LYS A 57 33.03 -3.01 -4.03
N LEU A 58 32.76 -3.59 -2.87
CA LEU A 58 33.63 -3.58 -1.71
C LEU A 58 34.48 -4.87 -1.66
N ASN A 59 35.68 -4.74 -1.10
CA ASN A 59 36.63 -5.85 -0.99
C ASN A 59 36.72 -6.46 0.42
N GLY A 60 36.03 -5.85 1.40
CA GLY A 60 36.17 -6.18 2.81
C GLY A 60 37.31 -5.38 3.47
N GLY A 61 37.09 -4.98 4.74
CA GLY A 61 38.06 -4.21 5.50
C GLY A 61 38.05 -2.70 5.22
N GLU A 62 37.28 -2.17 4.26
CA GLU A 62 37.18 -0.73 4.05
C GLU A 62 36.47 -0.04 5.23
N ALA A 63 36.93 1.17 5.57
CA ALA A 63 36.25 2.04 6.52
C ALA A 63 35.12 2.79 5.83
N ILE A 64 33.90 2.69 6.38
CA ILE A 64 32.72 3.44 5.92
C ILE A 64 32.37 4.47 7.00
N ILE A 65 32.32 5.74 6.60
CA ILE A 65 31.84 6.84 7.43
C ILE A 65 30.46 7.25 6.90
N VAL A 66 29.45 7.21 7.76
CA VAL A 66 28.09 7.70 7.45
C VAL A 66 27.84 8.96 8.26
N LYS A 67 27.58 10.07 7.58
CA LYS A 67 27.14 11.33 8.19
C LYS A 67 25.65 11.50 7.87
N PRO A 68 24.74 11.08 8.77
CA PRO A 68 23.31 11.16 8.51
C PRO A 68 22.88 12.63 8.40
N VAL A 69 22.58 13.09 7.19
CA VAL A 69 21.92 14.38 6.99
C VAL A 69 20.42 14.12 7.21
N LEU A 70 19.98 14.29 8.45
CA LEU A 70 18.56 14.29 8.80
C LEU A 70 17.96 15.61 8.29
N MET A 71 17.65 15.67 6.99
CA MET A 71 16.76 16.72 6.49
C MET A 71 15.42 16.51 7.20
N GLU A 72 14.98 17.49 7.98
CA GLU A 72 13.58 17.60 8.34
C GLU A 72 12.80 17.55 7.03
N LYS A 73 12.02 16.50 6.85
CA LYS A 73 11.15 16.41 5.68
C LYS A 73 10.08 17.49 5.88
N THR A 74 10.25 18.63 5.26
CA THR A 74 9.30 19.76 5.29
C THR A 74 7.87 19.40 4.93
N HIS A 75 7.63 18.17 4.47
CA HIS A 75 6.32 17.64 4.09
C HIS A 75 5.70 16.71 5.14
N ASP A 76 6.44 16.29 6.15
CA ASP A 76 5.95 15.42 7.24
C ASP A 76 5.53 16.31 8.44
N LEU A 77 4.79 17.40 8.20
CA LEU A 77 4.26 18.27 9.25
C LEU A 77 2.91 17.73 9.75
N PRO A 78 2.61 17.89 11.05
CA PRO A 78 1.29 17.56 11.60
C PRO A 78 0.19 18.39 10.93
N GLU A 79 -0.90 17.73 10.50
CA GLU A 79 -2.11 18.39 9.97
C GLU A 79 -3.35 17.74 10.61
N ALA A 80 -4.31 18.53 11.02
CA ALA A 80 -5.57 18.05 11.59
C ALA A 80 -6.42 17.37 10.50
N ILE A 81 -6.28 16.05 10.37
CA ILE A 81 -7.01 15.19 9.42
C ILE A 81 -7.79 14.15 10.24
N ASP A 82 -9.09 14.01 9.96
CA ASP A 82 -9.91 12.97 10.57
C ASP A 82 -9.43 11.59 10.14
N LEU A 83 -8.95 10.79 11.09
CA LEU A 83 -8.40 9.46 10.85
C LEU A 83 -9.47 8.36 10.80
N ASN A 84 -10.69 8.64 11.27
CA ASN A 84 -11.75 7.63 11.41
C ASN A 84 -11.22 6.34 12.08
N ILE A 85 -10.76 6.48 13.34
CA ILE A 85 -10.15 5.40 14.12
C ILE A 85 -11.23 4.39 14.51
N VAL A 86 -11.03 3.12 14.17
CA VAL A 86 -11.90 1.99 14.50
C VAL A 86 -11.46 1.29 15.78
N PHE A 87 -10.15 1.27 16.01
CA PHE A 87 -9.52 0.69 17.20
C PHE A 87 -8.21 1.41 17.47
N GLU A 88 -7.91 1.60 18.73
CA GLU A 88 -6.62 2.11 19.19
C GLU A 88 -6.29 1.58 20.57
N ASP A 89 -5.04 1.16 20.77
CA ASP A 89 -4.44 0.87 22.06
C ASP A 89 -3.04 1.51 22.18
N ASP A 90 -2.22 1.09 23.13
CA ASP A 90 -0.88 1.64 23.33
C ASP A 90 0.11 1.24 22.23
N HIS A 91 -0.16 0.20 21.45
CA HIS A 91 0.77 -0.42 20.52
C HIS A 91 0.41 -0.22 19.05
N MET A 92 -0.87 -0.20 18.73
CA MET A 92 -1.34 -0.07 17.36
C MET A 92 -2.68 0.66 17.26
N MET A 93 -3.02 1.10 16.06
CA MET A 93 -4.35 1.58 15.72
C MET A 93 -4.84 0.96 14.41
N VAL A 94 -6.15 0.87 14.25
CA VAL A 94 -6.83 0.51 13.00
C VAL A 94 -7.71 1.67 12.60
N ILE A 95 -7.53 2.15 11.37
CA ILE A 95 -8.28 3.25 10.81
C ILE A 95 -9.15 2.78 9.64
N ASN A 96 -10.29 3.43 9.43
CA ASN A 96 -11.12 3.25 8.24
C ASN A 96 -10.86 4.40 7.25
N LYS A 97 -9.84 4.23 6.40
CA LYS A 97 -9.37 5.27 5.48
C LYS A 97 -10.49 5.72 4.51
N PRO A 98 -10.81 7.02 4.43
CA PRO A 98 -11.74 7.53 3.43
C PRO A 98 -11.14 7.52 2.02
N ALA A 99 -12.00 7.61 1.00
CA ALA A 99 -11.58 7.83 -0.37
C ALA A 99 -11.00 9.25 -0.55
N GLY A 100 -9.97 9.39 -1.38
CA GLY A 100 -9.29 10.65 -1.64
C GLY A 100 -8.09 10.94 -0.74
N LEU A 101 -7.96 10.26 0.41
CA LEU A 101 -6.81 10.41 1.30
C LEU A 101 -5.62 9.58 0.80
N VAL A 102 -4.50 10.27 0.52
CA VAL A 102 -3.23 9.63 0.17
C VAL A 102 -2.52 9.16 1.44
N VAL A 103 -1.91 7.98 1.40
CA VAL A 103 -1.27 7.40 2.58
C VAL A 103 0.07 8.09 2.91
N HIS A 104 0.93 8.31 1.92
CA HIS A 104 2.26 8.90 2.11
C HIS A 104 2.46 10.12 1.21
N PRO A 105 3.22 11.13 1.65
CA PRO A 105 3.66 12.19 0.78
C PRO A 105 4.37 11.66 -0.48
N GLY A 106 4.11 12.29 -1.61
CA GLY A 106 4.69 11.91 -2.89
C GLY A 106 4.40 12.93 -3.99
N ALA A 107 4.86 12.65 -5.22
CA ALA A 107 4.65 13.56 -6.34
C ALA A 107 3.17 13.90 -6.53
N GLY A 108 2.84 15.19 -6.41
CA GLY A 108 1.47 15.72 -6.53
C GLY A 108 0.62 15.68 -5.25
N ASN A 109 1.13 15.18 -4.13
CA ASN A 109 0.47 15.21 -2.82
C ASN A 109 1.58 15.27 -1.75
N LEU A 110 2.13 16.45 -1.52
CA LEU A 110 3.22 16.64 -0.57
C LEU A 110 2.72 16.76 0.87
N THR A 111 1.50 17.23 1.05
CA THR A 111 0.80 17.47 2.31
C THR A 111 -0.62 16.88 2.23
N GLY A 112 -1.41 16.97 3.29
CA GLY A 112 -2.78 16.43 3.32
C GLY A 112 -2.81 14.92 3.23
N THR A 113 -1.79 14.22 3.76
CA THR A 113 -1.68 12.76 3.71
C THR A 113 -1.98 12.12 5.05
N LEU A 114 -2.20 10.81 5.06
CA LEU A 114 -2.38 10.05 6.30
C LEU A 114 -1.20 10.24 7.26
N VAL A 115 0.04 10.33 6.74
CA VAL A 115 1.22 10.62 7.57
C VAL A 115 1.03 11.92 8.34
N ASN A 116 0.57 12.99 7.69
CA ASN A 116 0.34 14.30 8.35
C ASN A 116 -0.71 14.19 9.45
N GLY A 117 -1.81 13.46 9.20
CA GLY A 117 -2.86 13.20 10.21
C GLY A 117 -2.36 12.38 11.40
N LEU A 118 -1.55 11.34 11.16
CA LEU A 118 -0.98 10.51 12.21
C LEU A 118 -0.02 11.31 13.11
N LEU A 119 0.79 12.20 12.53
CA LEU A 119 1.68 13.10 13.28
C LEU A 119 0.92 14.12 14.13
N ALA A 120 -0.24 14.58 13.66
CA ALA A 120 -1.11 15.46 14.44
C ALA A 120 -1.84 14.72 15.57
N HIS A 121 -2.22 13.45 15.32
CA HIS A 121 -2.90 12.62 16.31
C HIS A 121 -1.97 12.20 17.46
N ASN A 122 -0.74 11.81 17.14
CA ASN A 122 0.27 11.41 18.12
C ASN A 122 1.67 11.83 17.67
N GLU A 123 2.26 12.80 18.35
CA GLU A 123 3.59 13.32 18.04
C GLU A 123 4.68 12.24 18.05
N GLN A 124 4.53 11.18 18.86
CA GLN A 124 5.48 10.07 18.95
C GLN A 124 5.63 9.30 17.62
N GLN A 125 4.63 9.40 16.72
CA GLN A 125 4.69 8.78 15.39
C GLN A 125 5.87 9.29 14.53
N LYS A 126 6.40 10.48 14.82
CA LYS A 126 7.60 11.01 14.13
C LYS A 126 8.85 10.14 14.34
N ASN A 127 8.91 9.38 15.44
CA ASN A 127 10.01 8.49 15.79
C ASN A 127 9.93 7.13 15.08
N LEU A 128 8.82 6.84 14.40
CA LEU A 128 8.58 5.57 13.74
C LEU A 128 8.84 5.65 12.23
N PRO A 129 9.34 4.58 11.61
CA PRO A 129 9.43 4.53 10.16
C PRO A 129 8.07 4.82 9.52
N ARG A 130 8.00 5.82 8.64
CA ARG A 130 6.77 6.23 7.93
C ARG A 130 5.59 6.52 8.87
N ALA A 131 5.83 7.12 10.01
CA ALA A 131 4.81 7.39 11.03
C ALA A 131 4.01 6.13 11.43
N GLY A 132 4.67 4.97 11.53
CA GLY A 132 4.06 3.71 11.94
C GLY A 132 3.29 2.97 10.83
N ILE A 133 3.23 3.49 9.61
CA ILE A 133 2.52 2.85 8.49
C ILE A 133 3.29 1.64 7.98
N VAL A 134 2.70 0.45 8.05
CA VAL A 134 3.28 -0.83 7.65
C VAL A 134 2.77 -1.35 6.31
N HIS A 135 1.58 -0.93 5.87
CA HIS A 135 1.01 -1.21 4.55
C HIS A 135 0.22 -0.01 4.01
N ARG A 136 -0.33 -0.13 2.81
CA ARG A 136 -1.03 1.01 2.19
C ARG A 136 -2.29 0.58 1.43
N LEU A 137 -3.22 1.51 1.31
CA LEU A 137 -4.31 1.51 0.34
C LEU A 137 -4.03 2.60 -0.72
N ASP A 138 -4.62 2.43 -1.90
CA ASP A 138 -4.58 3.47 -2.94
C ASP A 138 -5.39 4.70 -2.50
N LYS A 139 -5.14 5.86 -3.10
CA LYS A 139 -5.81 7.14 -2.78
C LYS A 139 -7.33 6.98 -2.66
N ASP A 140 -7.95 6.34 -3.64
CA ASP A 140 -9.41 6.21 -3.74
C ASP A 140 -9.97 4.86 -3.25
N THR A 141 -9.12 3.95 -2.78
CA THR A 141 -9.55 2.76 -2.05
C THR A 141 -9.88 3.13 -0.62
N THR A 142 -11.03 2.68 -0.14
CA THR A 142 -11.51 2.91 1.23
C THR A 142 -11.27 1.70 2.11
N GLY A 143 -11.39 1.86 3.43
CA GLY A 143 -11.46 0.77 4.39
C GLY A 143 -10.26 0.63 5.31
N LEU A 144 -10.15 -0.52 5.93
CA LEU A 144 -9.29 -0.76 7.08
C LEU A 144 -7.80 -0.74 6.73
N MET A 145 -7.06 -0.03 7.56
CA MET A 145 -5.60 0.00 7.59
C MET A 145 -5.11 -0.08 9.02
N MET A 146 -4.04 -0.85 9.27
CA MET A 146 -3.34 -0.89 10.56
C MET A 146 -2.12 0.04 10.54
N VAL A 147 -1.85 0.64 11.69
CA VAL A 147 -0.73 1.55 11.93
C VAL A 147 -0.10 1.20 13.27
N ALA A 148 1.22 1.09 13.33
CA ALA A 148 1.95 0.87 14.57
C ALA A 148 2.08 2.17 15.38
N LYS A 149 2.07 2.08 16.71
CA LYS A 149 2.31 3.20 17.63
C LYS A 149 3.66 3.09 18.36
N THR A 150 4.31 1.92 18.32
CA THR A 150 5.63 1.68 18.88
C THR A 150 6.55 1.03 17.86
N LEU A 151 7.86 1.13 18.05
CA LEU A 151 8.84 0.50 17.15
C LEU A 151 8.74 -1.04 17.22
N GLU A 152 8.46 -1.58 18.39
CA GLU A 152 8.25 -3.01 18.61
C GLU A 152 7.06 -3.52 17.79
N SER A 153 5.89 -2.87 17.94
CA SER A 153 4.71 -3.23 17.16
C SER A 153 4.91 -3.03 15.66
N HIS A 154 5.66 -1.98 15.24
CA HIS A 154 5.99 -1.77 13.85
C HIS A 154 6.77 -2.96 13.26
N THR A 155 7.81 -3.42 13.97
CA THR A 155 8.62 -4.56 13.55
C THR A 155 7.79 -5.84 13.49
N ALA A 156 6.97 -6.10 14.53
CA ALA A 156 6.13 -7.29 14.59
C ALA A 156 5.05 -7.28 13.46
N LEU A 157 4.38 -6.17 13.22
CA LEU A 157 3.39 -6.04 12.13
C LEU A 157 4.02 -6.21 10.75
N VAL A 158 5.23 -5.71 10.53
CA VAL A 158 5.98 -5.94 9.28
C VAL A 158 6.30 -7.42 9.10
N ASN A 159 6.71 -8.11 10.15
CA ASN A 159 6.99 -9.54 10.11
C ASN A 159 5.72 -10.36 9.82
N LEU A 160 4.60 -10.06 10.46
CA LEU A 160 3.29 -10.69 10.16
C LEU A 160 2.89 -10.50 8.69
N LEU A 161 3.07 -9.30 8.14
CA LEU A 161 2.80 -9.04 6.71
C LEU A 161 3.74 -9.81 5.78
N GLN A 162 5.00 -9.99 6.14
CA GLN A 162 5.98 -10.76 5.36
C GLN A 162 5.69 -12.26 5.43
N ALA A 163 5.29 -12.76 6.59
CA ALA A 163 4.84 -14.15 6.82
C ALA A 163 3.48 -14.45 6.19
N ARG A 164 2.72 -13.41 5.76
CA ARG A 164 1.34 -13.48 5.25
C ARG A 164 0.30 -13.85 6.30
N ASP A 165 0.60 -13.60 7.57
CA ASP A 165 -0.25 -13.91 8.73
C ASP A 165 -1.27 -12.77 9.03
N VAL A 166 -1.46 -11.84 8.09
CA VAL A 166 -2.47 -10.79 8.16
C VAL A 166 -3.54 -11.05 7.11
N SER A 167 -4.74 -11.39 7.55
CA SER A 167 -5.90 -11.53 6.66
C SER A 167 -6.46 -10.17 6.29
N ARG A 168 -6.58 -9.90 4.98
CA ARG A 168 -7.07 -8.64 4.42
C ARG A 168 -8.14 -8.94 3.38
N GLU A 169 -9.40 -8.72 3.78
CA GLU A 169 -10.53 -8.93 2.88
C GLU A 169 -11.02 -7.60 2.31
N TYR A 170 -11.38 -7.66 1.03
CA TYR A 170 -11.90 -6.52 0.29
C TYR A 170 -13.23 -6.86 -0.37
N LEU A 171 -14.07 -5.86 -0.56
CA LEU A 171 -15.20 -5.91 -1.48
C LEU A 171 -14.84 -5.14 -2.74
N ALA A 172 -15.03 -5.76 -3.91
CA ALA A 172 -14.76 -5.18 -5.22
C ALA A 172 -15.97 -5.34 -6.14
N LEU A 173 -16.56 -4.23 -6.58
CA LEU A 173 -17.63 -4.27 -7.58
C LEU A 173 -17.00 -4.25 -8.98
N VAL A 174 -17.22 -5.30 -9.77
CA VAL A 174 -16.69 -5.43 -11.14
C VAL A 174 -17.81 -5.31 -12.18
N SER A 175 -17.49 -4.73 -13.36
CA SER A 175 -18.42 -4.56 -14.48
C SER A 175 -18.43 -5.79 -15.40
N THR A 176 -18.63 -6.97 -14.82
CA THR A 176 -18.57 -8.25 -15.52
C THR A 176 -19.39 -9.30 -14.76
N ASP A 177 -20.06 -10.17 -15.49
CA ASP A 177 -20.72 -11.36 -14.94
C ASP A 177 -19.66 -12.43 -14.67
N VAL A 178 -19.25 -12.56 -13.41
CA VAL A 178 -18.24 -13.54 -13.00
C VAL A 178 -18.91 -14.88 -12.76
N ILE A 179 -18.38 -15.94 -13.38
CA ILE A 179 -18.98 -17.28 -13.34
C ILE A 179 -18.64 -18.00 -12.03
N ALA A 180 -17.36 -17.95 -11.63
CA ALA A 180 -16.84 -18.65 -10.45
C ALA A 180 -15.73 -17.85 -9.76
N GLY A 181 -15.47 -18.16 -8.48
CA GLY A 181 -14.29 -17.70 -7.77
C GLY A 181 -13.01 -18.36 -8.29
N ALA A 182 -11.88 -17.71 -8.11
CA ALA A 182 -10.57 -18.23 -8.51
C ALA A 182 -9.41 -17.57 -7.74
N THR A 183 -8.22 -18.10 -7.97
CA THR A 183 -6.95 -17.50 -7.56
C THR A 183 -6.23 -16.94 -8.78
N ILE A 184 -5.74 -15.71 -8.65
CA ILE A 184 -4.86 -15.08 -9.63
C ILE A 184 -3.45 -15.05 -9.04
N GLU A 185 -2.55 -15.82 -9.64
CA GLU A 185 -1.13 -15.79 -9.32
C GLU A 185 -0.37 -15.26 -10.54
N ALA A 186 0.08 -14.02 -10.45
CA ALA A 186 0.78 -13.37 -11.55
C ALA A 186 1.70 -12.24 -11.03
N ASN A 187 2.91 -12.15 -11.58
CA ASN A 187 3.86 -11.13 -11.17
C ASN A 187 3.40 -9.73 -11.57
N ILE A 188 3.54 -8.76 -10.67
CA ILE A 188 3.20 -7.35 -10.92
C ILE A 188 4.48 -6.51 -10.94
N GLY A 189 4.63 -5.70 -11.98
CA GLY A 189 5.70 -4.73 -12.13
C GLY A 189 5.20 -3.41 -12.71
N ARG A 190 6.08 -2.42 -12.86
CA ARG A 190 5.72 -1.16 -13.50
C ARG A 190 5.34 -1.39 -14.96
N HIS A 191 4.30 -0.69 -15.42
CA HIS A 191 3.94 -0.69 -16.85
C HIS A 191 5.10 -0.12 -17.68
N THR A 192 5.36 -0.70 -18.86
CA THR A 192 6.54 -0.38 -19.67
C THR A 192 6.56 1.06 -20.19
N ARG A 193 5.40 1.59 -20.56
CA ARG A 193 5.26 2.93 -21.17
C ARG A 193 4.68 3.97 -20.20
N ASP A 194 3.74 3.59 -19.33
CA ASP A 194 3.07 4.49 -18.40
C ASP A 194 3.59 4.29 -16.97
N ARG A 195 4.43 5.21 -16.50
CA ARG A 195 5.05 5.14 -15.16
C ARG A 195 4.06 5.23 -14.00
N LYS A 196 2.83 5.70 -14.24
CA LYS A 196 1.76 5.78 -13.22
C LYS A 196 1.01 4.46 -13.05
N ARG A 197 1.14 3.54 -13.99
CA ARG A 197 0.47 2.24 -14.00
C ARG A 197 1.38 1.10 -13.56
N MET A 198 0.74 0.08 -13.02
CA MET A 198 1.32 -1.24 -12.82
C MET A 198 0.75 -2.19 -13.88
N ALA A 199 1.40 -3.32 -14.13
CA ALA A 199 0.95 -4.32 -15.10
C ALA A 199 1.41 -5.72 -14.65
N VAL A 200 0.67 -6.74 -15.06
CA VAL A 200 1.12 -8.13 -14.99
C VAL A 200 2.34 -8.32 -15.89
N LYS A 201 3.31 -9.10 -15.45
CA LYS A 201 4.57 -9.39 -16.13
C LYS A 201 4.63 -10.88 -16.51
N GLU A 202 4.03 -11.21 -17.65
CA GLU A 202 3.94 -12.62 -18.14
C GLU A 202 5.29 -13.19 -18.55
N MET A 203 6.17 -12.37 -19.15
CA MET A 203 7.48 -12.77 -19.67
C MET A 203 8.62 -12.63 -18.65
N GLY A 204 8.30 -12.68 -17.35
CA GLY A 204 9.28 -12.54 -16.29
C GLY A 204 9.45 -11.10 -15.79
N GLY A 205 10.07 -10.96 -14.63
CA GLY A 205 10.22 -9.68 -13.91
C GLY A 205 8.99 -9.35 -13.03
N GLY A 206 9.04 -8.20 -12.36
CA GLY A 206 8.04 -7.84 -11.37
C GLY A 206 8.23 -8.59 -10.04
N LYS A 207 7.22 -8.54 -9.20
CA LYS A 207 7.19 -9.23 -7.90
C LYS A 207 5.96 -10.12 -7.84
N THR A 208 6.09 -11.32 -7.28
CA THR A 208 5.00 -12.27 -7.08
C THR A 208 3.81 -11.59 -6.39
N ALA A 209 2.62 -11.82 -6.93
CA ALA A 209 1.37 -11.30 -6.41
C ALA A 209 0.30 -12.39 -6.50
N ILE A 210 -0.42 -12.62 -5.37
CA ILE A 210 -1.43 -13.64 -5.24
C ILE A 210 -2.71 -12.98 -4.71
N THR A 211 -3.82 -13.15 -5.45
CA THR A 211 -5.13 -12.60 -5.16
C THR A 211 -6.18 -13.68 -5.29
N HIS A 212 -6.89 -13.98 -4.20
CA HIS A 212 -8.04 -14.89 -4.21
C HIS A 212 -9.31 -14.07 -4.32
N TYR A 213 -10.28 -14.53 -5.09
CA TYR A 213 -11.60 -13.91 -5.11
C TYR A 213 -12.70 -14.98 -5.17
N ARG A 214 -13.84 -14.64 -4.57
CA ARG A 214 -15.08 -15.38 -4.65
C ARG A 214 -16.24 -14.44 -4.93
N ILE A 215 -17.31 -14.97 -5.48
CA ILE A 215 -18.53 -14.22 -5.70
C ILE A 215 -19.19 -13.97 -4.34
N GLU A 216 -19.41 -12.71 -4.01
CA GLU A 216 -20.18 -12.29 -2.85
C GLU A 216 -21.65 -12.14 -3.21
N GLN A 217 -21.91 -11.45 -4.34
CA GLN A 217 -23.26 -11.24 -4.85
C GLN A 217 -23.23 -11.07 -6.37
N ARG A 218 -24.18 -11.74 -7.05
CA ARG A 218 -24.47 -11.52 -8.47
C ARG A 218 -25.43 -10.34 -8.59
N LEU A 219 -25.18 -9.47 -9.57
CA LEU A 219 -25.93 -8.24 -9.79
C LEU A 219 -26.21 -8.08 -11.29
N TYR A 220 -27.02 -7.10 -11.66
CA TYR A 220 -27.34 -6.83 -13.05
C TYR A 220 -26.09 -6.50 -13.88
N HIS A 221 -25.64 -7.44 -14.74
CA HIS A 221 -24.40 -7.36 -15.53
C HIS A 221 -23.13 -6.98 -14.74
N HIS A 222 -23.15 -7.15 -13.43
CA HIS A 222 -22.06 -6.85 -12.51
C HIS A 222 -21.92 -7.95 -11.48
N THR A 223 -20.78 -8.00 -10.84
CA THR A 223 -20.55 -8.92 -9.71
C THR A 223 -19.86 -8.18 -8.57
N LEU A 224 -20.39 -8.31 -7.37
CA LEU A 224 -19.67 -7.98 -6.14
C LEU A 224 -18.79 -9.16 -5.77
N LEU A 225 -17.49 -8.94 -5.67
CA LEU A 225 -16.51 -9.94 -5.30
C LEU A 225 -16.00 -9.69 -3.88
N ARG A 226 -15.79 -10.76 -3.13
CA ARG A 226 -14.97 -10.78 -1.92
C ARG A 226 -13.57 -11.22 -2.31
N VAL A 227 -12.59 -10.38 -2.00
CA VAL A 227 -11.20 -10.56 -2.44
C VAL A 227 -10.29 -10.66 -1.23
N ASN A 228 -9.41 -11.66 -1.21
CA ASN A 228 -8.38 -11.86 -0.18
C ASN A 228 -6.99 -11.74 -0.78
N LEU A 229 -6.08 -11.08 -0.04
CA LEU A 229 -4.71 -10.84 -0.46
C LEU A 229 -3.71 -11.63 0.37
N GLU A 230 -2.87 -12.45 -0.27
CA GLU A 230 -1.64 -12.95 0.36
C GLU A 230 -0.52 -11.89 0.28
N THR A 231 -0.43 -11.19 -0.82
CA THR A 231 0.58 -10.16 -1.08
C THR A 231 -0.05 -8.77 -1.19
N GLY A 232 0.73 -7.70 -1.03
CA GLY A 232 0.25 -6.32 -1.09
C GLY A 232 1.05 -5.46 -2.09
N ARG A 233 1.01 -5.78 -3.40
CA ARG A 233 1.68 -4.98 -4.42
C ARG A 233 0.85 -3.76 -4.79
N THR A 234 1.52 -2.70 -5.24
CA THR A 234 0.85 -1.47 -5.68
C THR A 234 -0.22 -1.79 -6.72
N HIS A 235 -1.46 -1.32 -6.48
CA HIS A 235 -2.64 -1.53 -7.33
C HIS A 235 -3.01 -3.01 -7.58
N GLN A 236 -2.58 -3.96 -6.73
CA GLN A 236 -2.63 -5.39 -7.02
C GLN A 236 -4.01 -5.88 -7.46
N ILE A 237 -5.05 -5.67 -6.65
CA ILE A 237 -6.41 -6.12 -6.96
C ILE A 237 -6.88 -5.52 -8.29
N ARG A 238 -6.67 -4.23 -8.48
CA ARG A 238 -7.07 -3.47 -9.67
C ARG A 238 -6.41 -4.01 -10.94
N VAL A 239 -5.10 -4.28 -10.88
CA VAL A 239 -4.31 -4.85 -12.00
C VAL A 239 -4.74 -6.27 -12.30
N HIS A 240 -4.84 -7.14 -11.29
CA HIS A 240 -5.21 -8.54 -11.45
C HIS A 240 -6.61 -8.70 -12.03
N LEU A 241 -7.62 -7.99 -11.47
CA LEU A 241 -8.98 -8.07 -11.97
C LEU A 241 -9.09 -7.48 -13.39
N SER A 242 -8.44 -6.36 -13.68
CA SER A 242 -8.42 -5.79 -15.03
C SER A 242 -7.74 -6.73 -16.05
N TRP A 243 -6.64 -7.38 -15.67
CA TRP A 243 -5.96 -8.36 -16.51
C TRP A 243 -6.84 -9.58 -16.83
N LYS A 244 -7.70 -9.99 -15.89
CA LYS A 244 -8.72 -11.03 -16.08
C LYS A 244 -10.01 -10.53 -16.73
N HIS A 245 -10.01 -9.35 -17.36
CA HIS A 245 -11.17 -8.74 -17.99
C HIS A 245 -12.35 -8.47 -17.05
N MET A 246 -12.09 -8.33 -15.75
CA MET A 246 -13.05 -7.99 -14.70
C MET A 246 -12.72 -6.63 -14.08
N PRO A 247 -12.79 -5.52 -14.84
CA PRO A 247 -12.40 -4.21 -14.34
C PRO A 247 -13.32 -3.73 -13.21
N ILE A 248 -12.73 -3.07 -12.22
CA ILE A 248 -13.47 -2.51 -11.09
C ILE A 248 -14.26 -1.28 -11.57
N VAL A 249 -15.52 -1.19 -11.18
CA VAL A 249 -16.39 -0.03 -11.47
C VAL A 249 -15.77 1.25 -10.93
N GLY A 250 -15.72 2.30 -11.75
CA GLY A 250 -15.17 3.61 -11.40
C GLY A 250 -13.64 3.70 -11.43
N ASP A 251 -12.92 2.61 -11.75
CA ASP A 251 -11.47 2.65 -11.91
C ASP A 251 -11.06 3.30 -13.24
N ARG A 252 -10.66 4.58 -13.18
CA ARG A 252 -10.24 5.34 -14.36
C ARG A 252 -8.90 4.92 -14.95
N VAL A 253 -8.07 4.22 -14.17
CA VAL A 253 -6.73 3.80 -14.60
C VAL A 253 -6.76 2.46 -15.31
N TYR A 254 -7.53 1.50 -14.77
CA TYR A 254 -7.57 0.12 -15.25
C TYR A 254 -8.94 -0.30 -15.82
N GLY A 255 -10.01 0.43 -15.50
CA GLY A 255 -11.38 0.05 -15.88
C GLY A 255 -11.80 0.46 -17.28
N GLY A 256 -11.12 1.44 -17.89
CA GLY A 256 -11.54 1.97 -19.18
C GLY A 256 -12.88 2.74 -19.12
N ARG A 257 -13.60 2.74 -20.24
CA ARG A 257 -14.96 3.30 -20.29
C ARG A 257 -15.96 2.34 -19.63
N PRO A 258 -16.89 2.83 -18.78
CA PRO A 258 -17.92 1.97 -18.21
C PRO A 258 -18.69 1.23 -19.30
N ARG A 259 -18.75 -0.09 -19.23
CA ARG A 259 -19.64 -0.90 -20.06
C ARG A 259 -21.02 -0.86 -19.41
N VAL A 260 -21.95 -0.16 -20.05
CA VAL A 260 -23.32 -0.01 -19.54
C VAL A 260 -24.26 -0.65 -20.55
N PRO A 261 -25.05 -1.68 -20.17
CA PRO A 261 -26.04 -2.30 -21.04
C PRO A 261 -27.03 -1.27 -21.60
N ALA A 262 -27.50 -1.49 -22.83
CA ALA A 262 -28.41 -0.57 -23.52
C ALA A 262 -29.76 -0.42 -22.80
N ASN A 263 -30.24 -1.50 -22.19
CA ASN A 263 -31.58 -1.59 -21.56
C ASN A 263 -31.52 -1.21 -20.05
N MET A 264 -30.39 -0.79 -19.52
CA MET A 264 -30.27 -0.39 -18.11
C MET A 264 -31.08 0.88 -17.83
N ASP A 265 -31.70 0.93 -16.66
CA ASP A 265 -32.36 2.13 -16.13
C ASP A 265 -31.49 3.39 -16.27
N VAL A 266 -32.07 4.49 -16.72
CA VAL A 266 -31.34 5.73 -17.02
C VAL A 266 -30.63 6.28 -15.77
N ALA A 267 -31.30 6.28 -14.61
CA ALA A 267 -30.74 6.80 -13.37
C ALA A 267 -29.59 5.92 -12.86
N LEU A 268 -29.69 4.60 -13.02
CA LEU A 268 -28.62 3.67 -12.68
C LEU A 268 -27.42 3.84 -13.62
N ARG A 269 -27.67 3.99 -14.92
CA ARG A 269 -26.62 4.29 -15.92
C ARG A 269 -25.85 5.56 -15.55
N GLU A 270 -26.53 6.64 -15.22
CA GLU A 270 -25.91 7.90 -14.80
C GLU A 270 -25.08 7.71 -13.51
N ARG A 271 -25.59 6.96 -12.52
CA ARG A 271 -24.83 6.66 -11.29
C ARG A 271 -23.53 5.95 -11.59
N LEU A 272 -23.55 4.91 -12.42
CA LEU A 272 -22.35 4.18 -12.82
C LEU A 272 -21.35 5.08 -13.58
N GLN A 273 -21.84 5.93 -14.49
CA GLN A 273 -21.00 6.88 -15.23
C GLN A 273 -20.37 7.96 -14.32
N LYS A 274 -21.08 8.37 -13.27
CA LYS A 274 -20.58 9.30 -12.24
C LYS A 274 -19.63 8.66 -11.23
N MET A 275 -19.46 7.33 -11.26
CA MET A 275 -18.43 6.65 -10.45
C MET A 275 -17.05 6.97 -10.99
N THR A 276 -16.27 7.75 -10.25
CA THR A 276 -14.94 8.24 -10.66
C THR A 276 -13.81 7.73 -9.79
N ARG A 277 -14.16 6.87 -8.82
CA ARG A 277 -13.25 6.23 -7.89
C ARG A 277 -13.56 4.73 -7.90
N GLN A 278 -12.51 3.90 -7.83
CA GLN A 278 -12.68 2.45 -7.82
C GLN A 278 -13.59 1.99 -6.69
N ALA A 279 -14.61 1.21 -7.02
CA ALA A 279 -15.50 0.55 -6.06
C ALA A 279 -14.76 -0.62 -5.40
N LEU A 280 -13.78 -0.28 -4.55
CA LEU A 280 -12.90 -1.19 -3.83
C LEU A 280 -12.79 -0.75 -2.37
N HIS A 281 -13.10 -1.65 -1.45
CA HIS A 281 -13.18 -1.37 -0.02
C HIS A 281 -12.53 -2.48 0.79
N ALA A 282 -11.57 -2.16 1.65
CA ALA A 282 -10.97 -3.07 2.62
C ALA A 282 -11.95 -3.27 3.78
N THR A 283 -12.76 -4.33 3.72
CA THR A 283 -13.91 -4.51 4.62
C THR A 283 -13.55 -5.23 5.91
N LYS A 284 -12.54 -6.12 5.88
CA LYS A 284 -12.14 -6.88 7.08
C LYS A 284 -10.62 -6.98 7.18
N LEU A 285 -10.13 -6.85 8.41
CA LEU A 285 -8.72 -7.00 8.77
C LEU A 285 -8.64 -7.90 9.99
N SER A 286 -7.84 -8.97 9.92
CA SER A 286 -7.66 -9.90 11.04
C SER A 286 -6.18 -10.30 11.15
N LEU A 287 -5.66 -10.35 12.36
CA LEU A 287 -4.30 -10.77 12.67
C LEU A 287 -4.17 -11.21 14.14
N VAL A 288 -3.04 -11.81 14.48
CA VAL A 288 -2.64 -11.96 15.87
C VAL A 288 -2.06 -10.63 16.35
N HIS A 289 -2.59 -10.08 17.43
CA HIS A 289 -2.13 -8.80 17.97
C HIS A 289 -0.63 -8.87 18.31
N PRO A 290 0.19 -7.93 17.79
CA PRO A 290 1.66 -8.07 17.79
C PRO A 290 2.31 -8.15 19.17
N ILE A 291 1.62 -7.65 20.20
CA ILE A 291 2.17 -7.62 21.57
C ILE A 291 1.40 -8.57 22.49
N THR A 292 0.08 -8.59 22.43
CA THR A 292 -0.73 -9.41 23.36
C THR A 292 -0.88 -10.87 22.91
N GLY A 293 -0.57 -11.19 21.65
CA GLY A 293 -0.72 -12.53 21.08
C GLY A 293 -2.17 -13.00 20.91
N LYS A 294 -3.16 -12.13 21.10
CA LYS A 294 -4.58 -12.47 20.94
C LYS A 294 -5.00 -12.31 19.49
N ASP A 295 -5.88 -13.20 19.02
CA ASP A 295 -6.57 -13.03 17.74
C ASP A 295 -7.48 -11.81 17.80
N VAL A 296 -7.32 -10.91 16.83
CA VAL A 296 -8.12 -9.68 16.70
C VAL A 296 -8.64 -9.52 15.27
N SER A 297 -9.84 -8.97 15.17
CA SER A 297 -10.49 -8.75 13.88
C SER A 297 -11.37 -7.50 13.92
N TRP A 298 -11.33 -6.72 12.86
CA TRP A 298 -12.17 -5.53 12.68
C TRP A 298 -12.87 -5.59 11.34
N GLU A 299 -14.07 -5.03 11.30
CA GLU A 299 -14.86 -4.89 10.08
C GLU A 299 -15.27 -3.44 9.86
N ALA A 300 -15.28 -3.01 8.63
CA ALA A 300 -15.80 -1.71 8.20
C ALA A 300 -16.94 -1.93 7.19
N PRO A 301 -18.09 -1.27 7.38
CA PRO A 301 -19.20 -1.37 6.44
C PRO A 301 -18.83 -0.74 5.09
N MET A 302 -19.43 -1.28 4.02
CA MET A 302 -19.28 -0.72 2.69
C MET A 302 -19.66 0.77 2.67
N PRO A 303 -18.87 1.65 2.02
CA PRO A 303 -19.18 3.07 1.94
C PRO A 303 -20.54 3.31 1.27
N LYS A 304 -21.33 4.24 1.81
CA LYS A 304 -22.71 4.55 1.34
C LYS A 304 -22.81 4.70 -0.19
N ARG A 305 -21.83 5.34 -0.82
CA ARG A 305 -21.79 5.52 -2.26
C ARG A 305 -21.67 4.19 -3.01
N MET A 306 -20.82 3.29 -2.55
CA MET A 306 -20.65 1.97 -3.15
C MET A 306 -21.89 1.10 -2.88
N GLN A 307 -22.39 1.10 -1.65
CA GLN A 307 -23.59 0.38 -1.25
C GLN A 307 -24.81 0.77 -2.10
N SER A 308 -25.04 2.08 -2.30
CA SER A 308 -26.18 2.57 -3.10
C SER A 308 -26.15 2.11 -4.56
N VAL A 309 -24.96 1.88 -5.12
CA VAL A 309 -24.81 1.31 -6.47
C VAL A 309 -25.09 -0.17 -6.47
N VAL A 310 -24.57 -0.91 -5.47
CA VAL A 310 -24.84 -2.34 -5.31
C VAL A 310 -26.35 -2.60 -5.15
N ASP A 311 -27.03 -1.84 -4.28
CA ASP A 311 -28.48 -1.97 -4.05
C ASP A 311 -29.29 -1.67 -5.33
N ALA A 312 -28.88 -0.66 -6.09
CA ALA A 312 -29.56 -0.31 -7.35
C ALA A 312 -29.37 -1.39 -8.43
N LEU A 313 -28.18 -1.98 -8.52
CA LEU A 313 -27.90 -3.10 -9.43
C LEU A 313 -28.65 -4.38 -9.01
N ALA A 314 -28.81 -4.63 -7.71
CA ALA A 314 -29.59 -5.74 -7.20
C ALA A 314 -31.08 -5.59 -7.58
N LYS A 315 -31.65 -4.41 -7.37
CA LYS A 315 -33.04 -4.10 -7.76
C LYS A 315 -33.28 -4.21 -9.26
N GLU A 316 -32.31 -3.82 -10.08
CA GLU A 316 -32.42 -3.92 -11.53
C GLU A 316 -32.44 -5.37 -11.98
N MET A 317 -31.62 -6.23 -11.35
CA MET A 317 -31.59 -7.68 -11.60
C MET A 317 -32.93 -8.36 -11.24
N GLU A 318 -33.64 -7.88 -10.20
CA GLU A 318 -34.95 -8.39 -9.80
C GLU A 318 -36.05 -8.09 -10.81
N LYS A 319 -35.94 -6.98 -11.56
CA LYS A 319 -36.92 -6.61 -12.60
C LYS A 319 -36.84 -7.48 -13.86
N GLU A 320 -35.68 -8.10 -14.12
CA GLU A 320 -35.48 -8.98 -15.29
C GLU A 320 -35.86 -10.45 -15.03
N ARG A 321 -36.13 -10.82 -13.78
CA ARG A 321 -36.63 -12.15 -13.42
C ARG A 321 -38.14 -12.21 -13.47
#